data_2b656528578c63f8c437db3c2d53a2fb
#
_entry.id   2b656528578c63f8c437db3c2d53a2fb
#
_cell.length_a   1.000
_cell.length_b   1.000
_cell.length_c   1.000
_cell.angle_alpha   90.00
_cell.angle_beta   90.00
_cell.angle_gamma   90.00
#
_symmetry.space_group_name_H-M   'P 1'
#
loop_
_entity.id
_entity.type
_entity.pdbx_description
1 polymer ?
#
loop_
_entity_poly.entity_id
_entity_poly.type
_entity_poly.pdbx_seq_one_letter_code
_entity_poly.pdbx_strand_id
1 'polypeptide(L)'
;AEFYSVANKKADAEGKAFLSAGKGDMLVWATKDGKFGYSKVSFGKDNNVTITLDKKPGDIETVTLDVIPPVDGSIAACVTDEQKEANAKRLHEEDVIRNKYVGTFYTEEKAEALAKELGIDPLKTADFMIGSRGNWREIEKFLRDAPADKRPMAMDLLNVISAKDLRDTPASVLADHLNNAQAVQSSLFTEYILNPRVANEFLTPYRKFFAANVDSALVKKAKADPQLIVDWVKDNISINDSLNPQRIPIMPMGVWKSRVADKGSRDIFFVAVCRSIGIPARIEPVAGKVQYAKGLNWVDVDFEAAEQTVAKQGKVVASYQPIKALQDPKYYSHFTIAKVLPTGKL
;
A
#
# COMPACT_ATOMS: atom_id res chain seq x y z
N ALA A 1 13.75 -16.23 3.89
CA ALA A 1 12.31 -16.38 4.11
C ALA A 1 11.84 -15.29 5.07
N GLU A 2 10.79 -14.58 4.72
CA GLU A 2 10.21 -13.55 5.57
C GLU A 2 9.15 -14.21 6.48
N PHE A 3 9.17 -13.88 7.79
CA PHE A 3 8.15 -14.34 8.70
C PHE A 3 6.99 -13.33 8.71
N TYR A 4 5.84 -13.75 8.23
CA TYR A 4 4.63 -12.93 8.29
C TYR A 4 3.90 -13.13 9.60
N SER A 5 3.45 -12.04 10.22
CA SER A 5 2.58 -12.12 11.40
C SER A 5 1.19 -12.58 10.97
N VAL A 6 0.86 -13.82 11.28
CA VAL A 6 -0.46 -14.41 11.00
C VAL A 6 -1.50 -13.92 12.00
N ALA A 7 -1.12 -13.77 13.28
CA ALA A 7 -2.00 -13.26 14.33
C ALA A 7 -1.18 -12.57 15.43
N ASN A 8 -1.74 -11.50 15.99
CA ASN A 8 -1.23 -10.83 17.18
C ASN A 8 -2.29 -10.92 18.27
N LYS A 9 -1.88 -11.43 19.44
CA LYS A 9 -2.76 -11.57 20.59
C LYS A 9 -2.11 -10.97 21.83
N LYS A 10 -2.92 -10.40 22.71
CA LYS A 10 -2.49 -9.98 24.05
C LYS A 10 -2.76 -11.14 25.02
N ALA A 11 -1.76 -11.47 25.83
CA ALA A 11 -1.92 -12.44 26.90
C ALA A 11 -2.80 -11.87 28.03
N ASP A 12 -3.47 -12.73 28.76
CA ASP A 12 -4.22 -12.42 29.97
C ASP A 12 -3.29 -12.08 31.16
N ALA A 13 -3.86 -11.88 32.35
CA ALA A 13 -3.13 -11.53 33.55
C ALA A 13 -2.16 -12.66 34.00
N GLU A 14 -2.47 -13.89 33.68
CA GLU A 14 -1.67 -15.08 33.94
C GLU A 14 -0.60 -15.34 32.86
N GLY A 15 -0.50 -14.48 31.86
CA GLY A 15 0.44 -14.61 30.75
C GLY A 15 0.02 -15.65 29.71
N LYS A 16 -1.25 -16.01 29.64
CA LYS A 16 -1.77 -17.01 28.72
C LYS A 16 -2.42 -16.35 27.51
N ALA A 17 -2.23 -16.95 26.35
CA ALA A 17 -2.96 -16.61 25.14
C ALA A 17 -3.42 -17.87 24.42
N PHE A 18 -4.57 -17.80 23.76
CA PHE A 18 -5.13 -18.89 22.98
C PHE A 18 -5.14 -18.53 21.51
N LEU A 19 -4.67 -19.46 20.67
CA LEU A 19 -4.71 -19.36 19.22
C LEU A 19 -5.28 -20.64 18.63
N SER A 20 -6.28 -20.49 17.76
CA SER A 20 -6.75 -21.55 16.89
C SER A 20 -6.16 -21.32 15.50
N ALA A 21 -5.48 -22.32 14.95
CA ALA A 21 -4.83 -22.24 13.66
C ALA A 21 -4.95 -23.58 12.91
N GLY A 22 -4.67 -23.56 11.60
CA GLY A 22 -4.52 -24.77 10.80
C GLY A 22 -3.31 -25.60 11.25
N LYS A 23 -3.26 -26.86 10.82
CA LYS A 23 -2.11 -27.74 11.05
C LYS A 23 -0.86 -27.19 10.36
N GLY A 24 0.31 -27.51 10.88
CA GLY A 24 1.60 -27.11 10.36
C GLY A 24 2.48 -26.44 11.39
N ASP A 25 3.72 -26.15 11.03
CA ASP A 25 4.70 -25.52 11.89
C ASP A 25 4.57 -23.99 11.83
N MET A 26 4.64 -23.34 12.98
CA MET A 26 4.67 -21.88 13.12
C MET A 26 5.75 -21.47 14.12
N LEU A 27 6.28 -20.29 13.96
CA LEU A 27 7.09 -19.62 14.96
C LEU A 27 6.16 -18.77 15.83
N VAL A 28 6.09 -19.07 17.12
CA VAL A 28 5.35 -18.28 18.10
C VAL A 28 6.33 -17.39 18.85
N TRP A 29 6.05 -16.10 18.86
CA TRP A 29 6.90 -15.08 19.45
C TRP A 29 6.16 -14.35 20.57
N ALA A 30 6.80 -14.13 21.70
CA ALA A 30 6.23 -13.38 22.80
C ALA A 30 7.17 -12.25 23.24
N THR A 31 6.60 -11.12 23.67
CA THR A 31 7.35 -9.96 24.17
C THR A 31 6.70 -9.38 25.42
N LYS A 32 7.50 -8.96 26.40
CA LYS A 32 7.08 -8.19 27.57
C LYS A 32 8.27 -7.46 28.16
N ASP A 33 8.07 -6.21 28.59
CA ASP A 33 9.05 -5.40 29.33
C ASP A 33 10.45 -5.35 28.69
N GLY A 34 10.49 -5.18 27.35
CA GLY A 34 11.74 -5.13 26.59
C GLY A 34 12.48 -6.46 26.44
N LYS A 35 11.89 -7.57 26.88
CA LYS A 35 12.38 -8.92 26.64
C LYS A 35 11.52 -9.64 25.63
N PHE A 36 12.08 -10.63 24.96
CA PHE A 36 11.35 -11.50 24.06
C PHE A 36 11.81 -12.96 24.16
N GLY A 37 11.01 -13.82 23.59
CA GLY A 37 11.33 -15.22 23.38
C GLY A 37 10.48 -15.78 22.24
N TYR A 38 10.89 -16.91 21.70
CA TYR A 38 10.16 -17.59 20.65
C TYR A 38 10.28 -19.10 20.75
N SER A 39 9.34 -19.79 20.15
CA SER A 39 9.36 -21.24 20.03
C SER A 39 8.75 -21.66 18.69
N LYS A 40 9.34 -22.68 18.08
CA LYS A 40 8.70 -23.40 16.99
C LYS A 40 7.59 -24.29 17.58
N VAL A 41 6.42 -24.22 17.00
CA VAL A 41 5.24 -24.96 17.46
C VAL A 41 4.64 -25.71 16.28
N SER A 42 4.33 -26.97 16.46
CA SER A 42 3.68 -27.81 15.45
C SER A 42 2.18 -27.91 15.75
N PHE A 43 1.38 -27.08 15.13
CA PHE A 43 -0.07 -27.07 15.29
C PHE A 43 -0.68 -28.41 14.83
N GLY A 44 -1.50 -29.00 15.69
CA GLY A 44 -2.04 -30.35 15.52
C GLY A 44 -1.25 -31.44 16.26
N LYS A 45 -0.08 -31.08 16.81
CA LYS A 45 0.71 -31.94 17.72
C LYS A 45 0.86 -31.28 19.09
N ASP A 46 1.24 -30.00 19.13
CA ASP A 46 1.48 -29.25 20.35
C ASP A 46 0.20 -28.53 20.77
N ASN A 47 -0.34 -28.85 21.93
CA ASN A 47 -1.54 -28.20 22.46
C ASN A 47 -1.23 -27.10 23.47
N ASN A 48 -0.07 -27.14 24.13
CA ASN A 48 0.39 -26.18 25.10
C ASN A 48 1.88 -25.92 24.89
N VAL A 49 2.26 -24.66 24.83
CA VAL A 49 3.65 -24.24 24.66
C VAL A 49 3.96 -23.13 25.65
N THR A 50 5.10 -23.24 26.33
CA THR A 50 5.62 -22.19 27.20
C THR A 50 6.75 -21.46 26.47
N ILE A 51 6.68 -20.14 26.42
CA ILE A 51 7.71 -19.30 25.83
C ILE A 51 8.41 -18.54 26.94
N THR A 52 9.70 -18.77 27.10
CA THR A 52 10.54 -18.04 28.05
C THR A 52 11.03 -16.75 27.43
N LEU A 53 10.89 -15.63 28.15
CA LEU A 53 11.34 -14.30 27.70
C LEU A 53 12.75 -14.05 28.25
N ASP A 54 13.75 -14.63 27.62
CA ASP A 54 15.16 -14.61 28.06
C ASP A 54 16.08 -13.77 27.18
N LYS A 55 15.58 -13.27 26.04
CA LYS A 55 16.34 -12.52 25.04
C LYS A 55 16.04 -11.02 25.10
N LYS A 56 16.98 -10.21 24.66
CA LYS A 56 16.83 -8.75 24.55
C LYS A 56 17.01 -8.30 23.09
N PRO A 57 16.37 -7.19 22.67
CA PRO A 57 16.64 -6.58 21.37
C PRO A 57 18.14 -6.29 21.19
N GLY A 58 18.69 -6.74 20.08
CA GLY A 58 20.12 -6.63 19.78
C GLY A 58 20.91 -7.90 20.06
N ASP A 59 20.37 -8.88 20.78
CA ASP A 59 21.00 -10.20 20.91
C ASP A 59 21.05 -10.86 19.52
N ILE A 60 22.24 -11.33 19.13
CA ILE A 60 22.46 -12.03 17.86
C ILE A 60 22.52 -13.52 18.15
N GLU A 61 21.66 -14.25 17.50
CA GLU A 61 21.59 -15.72 17.60
C GLU A 61 21.51 -16.33 16.21
N THR A 62 22.27 -17.38 15.97
CA THR A 62 22.15 -18.20 14.77
C THR A 62 21.31 -19.42 15.10
N VAL A 63 20.15 -19.53 14.49
CA VAL A 63 19.22 -20.62 14.70
C VAL A 63 18.89 -21.31 13.38
N THR A 64 18.94 -22.63 13.37
CA THR A 64 18.43 -23.42 12.25
C THR A 64 17.01 -23.86 12.61
N LEU A 65 16.04 -23.38 11.85
CA LEU A 65 14.64 -23.75 12.00
C LEU A 65 14.20 -24.58 10.79
N ASP A 66 13.84 -25.82 11.05
CA ASP A 66 13.16 -26.66 10.08
C ASP A 66 11.65 -26.46 10.25
N VAL A 67 11.05 -25.68 9.38
CA VAL A 67 9.60 -25.38 9.39
C VAL A 67 8.93 -26.25 8.34
N ILE A 68 8.23 -27.26 8.78
CA ILE A 68 7.56 -28.24 7.92
C ILE A 68 6.16 -27.69 7.60
N PRO A 69 5.83 -27.49 6.31
CA PRO A 69 4.48 -27.11 5.91
C PRO A 69 3.48 -28.24 6.27
N PRO A 70 2.19 -27.91 6.42
CA PRO A 70 1.18 -28.95 6.65
C PRO A 70 1.21 -29.91 5.47
N VAL A 71 1.29 -31.20 5.79
CA VAL A 71 1.11 -32.23 4.77
C VAL A 71 -0.30 -32.10 4.23
N ASP A 72 -0.43 -32.04 2.94
CA ASP A 72 -1.71 -32.03 2.22
C ASP A 72 -2.45 -33.33 2.56
N GLY A 73 -3.10 -33.30 3.70
CA GLY A 73 -4.05 -34.34 4.08
C GLY A 73 -5.29 -34.08 3.25
N SER A 74 -5.32 -34.55 2.03
CA SER A 74 -6.58 -34.72 1.32
C SER A 74 -7.44 -35.67 2.16
N ILE A 75 -8.23 -35.09 3.07
CA ILE A 75 -9.47 -35.76 3.45
C ILE A 75 -10.22 -35.82 2.14
N ALA A 76 -10.14 -36.96 1.46
CA ALA A 76 -10.95 -37.18 0.29
C ALA A 76 -12.39 -36.88 0.72
N ALA A 77 -12.90 -35.72 0.33
CA ALA A 77 -14.27 -35.37 0.61
C ALA A 77 -15.09 -36.49 -0.03
N CYS A 78 -15.88 -37.22 0.76
CA CYS A 78 -16.83 -38.19 0.25
C CYS A 78 -17.92 -37.41 -0.52
N VAL A 79 -17.59 -37.05 -1.75
CA VAL A 79 -18.48 -36.31 -2.65
C VAL A 79 -19.13 -37.35 -3.57
N THR A 80 -20.42 -37.43 -3.59
CA THR A 80 -21.16 -38.33 -4.51
C THR A 80 -21.05 -37.81 -5.95
N ASP A 81 -21.32 -38.69 -6.91
CA ASP A 81 -21.24 -38.29 -8.31
C ASP A 81 -22.34 -37.27 -8.64
N GLU A 82 -23.52 -37.36 -8.03
CA GLU A 82 -24.58 -36.35 -8.14
C GLU A 82 -24.15 -34.97 -7.64
N GLN A 83 -23.38 -34.94 -6.54
CA GLN A 83 -22.81 -33.68 -6.03
C GLN A 83 -21.77 -33.11 -6.96
N LYS A 84 -20.94 -33.94 -7.62
CA LYS A 84 -19.98 -33.50 -8.63
C LYS A 84 -20.68 -32.92 -9.85
N GLU A 85 -21.71 -33.57 -10.34
CA GLU A 85 -22.53 -33.11 -11.48
C GLU A 85 -23.25 -31.80 -11.15
N ALA A 86 -23.87 -31.70 -9.99
CA ALA A 86 -24.51 -30.46 -9.52
C ALA A 86 -23.49 -29.31 -9.42
N ASN A 87 -22.28 -29.58 -8.92
CA ASN A 87 -21.21 -28.58 -8.87
C ASN A 87 -20.70 -28.17 -10.27
N ALA A 88 -20.55 -29.15 -11.19
CA ALA A 88 -20.14 -28.86 -12.56
C ALA A 88 -21.19 -27.99 -13.28
N LYS A 89 -22.47 -28.26 -13.08
CA LYS A 89 -23.57 -27.44 -13.60
C LYS A 89 -23.50 -26.02 -13.05
N ARG A 90 -23.33 -25.87 -11.74
CA ARG A 90 -23.20 -24.55 -11.09
C ARG A 90 -22.01 -23.76 -11.63
N LEU A 91 -20.85 -24.40 -11.79
CA LEU A 91 -19.65 -23.76 -12.35
C LEU A 91 -19.89 -23.31 -13.79
N HIS A 92 -20.60 -24.12 -14.60
CA HIS A 92 -20.96 -23.70 -15.95
C HIS A 92 -21.89 -22.49 -15.96
N GLU A 93 -22.90 -22.45 -15.09
CA GLU A 93 -23.78 -21.30 -14.93
C GLU A 93 -23.04 -20.04 -14.49
N GLU A 94 -22.11 -20.17 -13.55
CA GLU A 94 -21.22 -19.09 -13.13
C GLU A 94 -20.35 -18.57 -14.28
N ASP A 95 -19.81 -19.46 -15.11
CA ASP A 95 -19.00 -19.08 -16.27
C ASP A 95 -19.83 -18.35 -17.34
N VAL A 96 -21.06 -18.76 -17.56
CA VAL A 96 -21.98 -18.04 -18.46
C VAL A 96 -22.22 -16.60 -17.96
N ILE A 97 -22.49 -16.43 -16.66
CA ILE A 97 -22.69 -15.10 -16.05
C ILE A 97 -21.41 -14.26 -16.16
N ARG A 98 -20.27 -14.85 -15.83
CA ARG A 98 -18.96 -14.19 -15.91
C ARG A 98 -18.63 -13.75 -17.33
N ASN A 99 -18.79 -14.65 -18.30
CA ASN A 99 -18.49 -14.37 -19.70
C ASN A 99 -19.40 -13.29 -20.29
N LYS A 100 -20.68 -13.27 -19.90
CA LYS A 100 -21.61 -12.20 -20.26
C LYS A 100 -21.13 -10.84 -19.71
N TYR A 101 -20.65 -10.81 -18.44
CA TYR A 101 -20.10 -9.59 -17.85
C TYR A 101 -18.80 -9.16 -18.52
N VAL A 102 -17.84 -10.07 -18.71
CA VAL A 102 -16.57 -9.80 -19.38
C VAL A 102 -16.79 -9.34 -20.83
N GLY A 103 -17.78 -9.87 -21.52
CA GLY A 103 -18.17 -9.44 -22.87
C GLY A 103 -18.65 -7.98 -22.96
N THR A 104 -18.91 -7.33 -21.81
CA THR A 104 -19.20 -5.88 -21.77
C THR A 104 -17.96 -5.01 -21.68
N PHE A 105 -16.78 -5.58 -21.49
CA PHE A 105 -15.54 -4.82 -21.33
C PHE A 105 -15.13 -4.13 -22.65
N TYR A 106 -14.23 -3.20 -22.54
CA TYR A 106 -13.72 -2.47 -23.68
C TYR A 106 -12.84 -3.36 -24.57
N THR A 107 -12.94 -3.15 -25.89
CA THR A 107 -12.09 -3.80 -26.89
C THR A 107 -11.11 -2.78 -27.46
N GLU A 108 -10.08 -3.25 -28.17
CA GLU A 108 -9.10 -2.37 -28.85
C GLU A 108 -9.80 -1.44 -29.83
N GLU A 109 -10.71 -1.94 -30.66
CA GLU A 109 -11.43 -1.14 -31.64
C GLU A 109 -12.24 0.00 -31.02
N LYS A 110 -12.89 -0.29 -29.87
CA LYS A 110 -13.64 0.75 -29.12
C LYS A 110 -12.69 1.78 -28.52
N ALA A 111 -11.53 1.35 -28.03
CA ALA A 111 -10.52 2.25 -27.47
C ALA A 111 -9.89 3.16 -28.54
N GLU A 112 -9.59 2.63 -29.72
CA GLU A 112 -9.11 3.40 -30.87
C GLU A 112 -10.15 4.44 -31.33
N ALA A 113 -11.42 4.04 -31.40
CA ALA A 113 -12.52 4.97 -31.74
C ALA A 113 -12.63 6.12 -30.74
N LEU A 114 -12.55 5.81 -29.43
CA LEU A 114 -12.56 6.81 -28.36
C LEU A 114 -11.33 7.74 -28.46
N ALA A 115 -10.15 7.18 -28.68
CA ALA A 115 -8.92 7.95 -28.80
C ALA A 115 -8.98 8.94 -29.97
N LYS A 116 -9.48 8.48 -31.12
CA LYS A 116 -9.69 9.32 -32.31
C LYS A 116 -10.69 10.43 -32.03
N GLU A 117 -11.82 10.13 -31.39
CA GLU A 117 -12.85 11.09 -31.02
C GLU A 117 -12.32 12.19 -30.10
N LEU A 118 -11.54 11.80 -29.10
CA LEU A 118 -11.00 12.72 -28.09
C LEU A 118 -9.68 13.40 -28.49
N GLY A 119 -9.03 12.94 -29.56
CA GLY A 119 -7.73 13.45 -30.01
C GLY A 119 -6.59 13.11 -29.01
N ILE A 120 -6.60 11.90 -28.44
CA ILE A 120 -5.61 11.40 -27.48
C ILE A 120 -4.87 10.17 -28.02
N ASP A 121 -3.78 9.77 -27.34
CA ASP A 121 -2.95 8.64 -27.74
C ASP A 121 -3.73 7.30 -27.77
N PRO A 122 -3.83 6.61 -28.92
CA PRO A 122 -4.64 5.41 -29.04
C PRO A 122 -4.08 4.21 -28.26
N LEU A 123 -2.75 4.06 -28.18
CA LEU A 123 -2.12 2.93 -27.50
C LEU A 123 -2.35 3.04 -25.97
N LYS A 124 -2.07 4.22 -25.41
CA LYS A 124 -2.33 4.48 -23.98
C LYS A 124 -3.82 4.38 -23.65
N THR A 125 -4.68 4.85 -24.55
CA THR A 125 -6.14 4.73 -24.35
C THR A 125 -6.57 3.28 -24.31
N ALA A 126 -6.05 2.42 -25.21
CA ALA A 126 -6.33 1.00 -25.19
C ALA A 126 -5.85 0.36 -23.87
N ASP A 127 -4.63 0.65 -23.43
CA ASP A 127 -4.09 0.16 -22.16
C ASP A 127 -5.00 0.52 -20.97
N PHE A 128 -5.46 1.76 -20.89
CA PHE A 128 -6.31 2.22 -19.78
C PHE A 128 -7.71 1.64 -19.86
N MET A 129 -8.33 1.64 -21.04
CA MET A 129 -9.72 1.18 -21.21
C MET A 129 -9.84 -0.34 -21.01
N ILE A 130 -8.91 -1.12 -21.55
CA ILE A 130 -8.87 -2.58 -21.38
C ILE A 130 -8.44 -2.92 -19.94
N GLY A 131 -7.41 -2.23 -19.42
CA GLY A 131 -6.89 -2.41 -18.06
C GLY A 131 -7.92 -2.10 -16.97
N SER A 132 -8.86 -1.20 -17.23
CA SER A 132 -9.95 -0.83 -16.29
C SER A 132 -11.00 -1.93 -16.11
N ARG A 133 -11.06 -2.91 -17.00
CA ARG A 133 -12.02 -4.03 -16.97
C ARG A 133 -13.47 -3.53 -16.77
N GLY A 134 -14.14 -3.96 -15.69
CA GLY A 134 -15.51 -3.58 -15.38
C GLY A 134 -15.71 -2.09 -15.02
N ASN A 135 -14.65 -1.38 -14.68
CA ASN A 135 -14.68 0.05 -14.35
C ASN A 135 -14.59 0.97 -15.59
N TRP A 136 -14.58 0.41 -16.78
CA TRP A 136 -14.38 1.17 -18.03
C TRP A 136 -15.34 2.36 -18.20
N ARG A 137 -16.57 2.27 -17.68
CA ARG A 137 -17.54 3.36 -17.76
C ARG A 137 -17.07 4.60 -17.00
N GLU A 138 -16.45 4.41 -15.84
CA GLU A 138 -15.93 5.50 -15.05
C GLU A 138 -14.68 6.13 -15.71
N ILE A 139 -13.81 5.29 -16.29
CA ILE A 139 -12.62 5.79 -17.00
C ILE A 139 -13.00 6.52 -18.30
N GLU A 140 -13.94 5.95 -19.08
CA GLU A 140 -14.47 6.64 -20.28
C GLU A 140 -15.11 7.97 -19.92
N LYS A 141 -15.97 7.99 -18.89
CA LYS A 141 -16.60 9.21 -18.39
C LYS A 141 -15.57 10.25 -17.98
N PHE A 142 -14.54 9.85 -17.24
CA PHE A 142 -13.45 10.73 -16.83
C PHE A 142 -12.73 11.36 -18.04
N LEU A 143 -12.40 10.56 -19.05
CA LEU A 143 -11.73 11.07 -20.27
C LEU A 143 -12.62 12.00 -21.10
N ARG A 144 -13.91 11.68 -21.21
CA ARG A 144 -14.87 12.52 -21.95
C ARG A 144 -15.14 13.85 -21.25
N ASP A 145 -15.28 13.82 -19.93
CA ASP A 145 -15.57 15.00 -19.11
C ASP A 145 -14.32 15.89 -18.89
N ALA A 146 -13.13 15.38 -19.15
CA ALA A 146 -11.90 16.15 -19.04
C ALA A 146 -11.88 17.30 -20.07
N PRO A 147 -11.67 18.56 -19.62
CA PRO A 147 -11.48 19.70 -20.53
C PRO A 147 -10.38 19.42 -21.55
N ALA A 148 -10.56 19.87 -22.79
CA ALA A 148 -9.64 19.54 -23.88
C ALA A 148 -8.18 19.94 -23.58
N ASP A 149 -7.96 21.08 -22.93
CA ASP A 149 -6.66 21.55 -22.48
C ASP A 149 -6.05 20.71 -21.34
N LYS A 150 -6.88 19.97 -20.59
CA LYS A 150 -6.45 19.09 -19.50
C LYS A 150 -6.33 17.62 -19.90
N ARG A 151 -6.75 17.22 -21.08
CA ARG A 151 -6.66 15.81 -21.53
C ARG A 151 -5.24 15.23 -21.46
N PRO A 152 -4.17 15.95 -21.84
CA PRO A 152 -2.81 15.43 -21.65
C PRO A 152 -2.53 15.10 -20.19
N MET A 153 -2.92 15.96 -19.25
CA MET A 153 -2.76 15.71 -17.81
C MET A 153 -3.67 14.58 -17.32
N ALA A 154 -4.87 14.40 -17.91
CA ALA A 154 -5.74 13.27 -17.59
C ALA A 154 -5.11 11.94 -18.00
N MET A 155 -4.45 11.89 -19.17
CA MET A 155 -3.68 10.73 -19.61
C MET A 155 -2.49 10.44 -18.68
N ASP A 156 -1.78 11.48 -18.23
CA ASP A 156 -0.69 11.34 -17.26
C ASP A 156 -1.20 10.82 -15.90
N LEU A 157 -2.37 11.29 -15.47
CA LEU A 157 -3.01 10.79 -14.24
C LEU A 157 -3.35 9.30 -14.34
N LEU A 158 -3.95 8.86 -15.45
CA LEU A 158 -4.26 7.44 -15.67
C LEU A 158 -2.99 6.58 -15.79
N ASN A 159 -1.91 7.15 -16.30
CA ASN A 159 -0.62 6.45 -16.43
C ASN A 159 0.08 6.25 -15.08
N VAL A 160 -0.16 7.11 -14.10
CA VAL A 160 0.54 7.10 -12.81
C VAL A 160 -0.23 6.38 -11.70
N ILE A 161 -1.55 6.22 -11.84
CA ILE A 161 -2.34 5.45 -10.88
C ILE A 161 -2.09 3.94 -11.01
N SER A 162 -2.37 3.21 -9.93
CA SER A 162 -2.20 1.75 -9.94
C SER A 162 -3.26 1.04 -10.79
N ALA A 163 -2.94 -0.18 -11.23
CA ALA A 163 -3.92 -1.02 -11.92
C ALA A 163 -5.18 -1.30 -11.07
N LYS A 164 -5.04 -1.30 -9.74
CA LYS A 164 -6.17 -1.39 -8.83
C LYS A 164 -7.05 -0.14 -8.94
N ASP A 165 -6.45 1.04 -8.87
CA ASP A 165 -7.18 2.32 -8.92
C ASP A 165 -7.89 2.49 -10.26
N LEU A 166 -7.26 2.05 -11.35
CA LEU A 166 -7.88 2.04 -12.67
C LEU A 166 -9.16 1.19 -12.70
N ARG A 167 -9.23 0.11 -11.90
CA ARG A 167 -10.34 -0.85 -11.89
C ARG A 167 -11.48 -0.51 -10.93
N ASP A 168 -11.29 0.44 -10.02
CA ASP A 168 -12.29 0.71 -8.96
C ASP A 168 -12.47 2.19 -8.59
N THR A 169 -11.73 3.11 -9.20
CA THR A 169 -11.87 4.54 -8.88
C THR A 169 -12.98 5.19 -9.71
N PRO A 170 -13.94 5.87 -9.08
CA PRO A 170 -14.97 6.63 -9.78
C PRO A 170 -14.41 7.83 -10.56
N ALA A 171 -15.05 8.17 -11.67
CA ALA A 171 -14.71 9.35 -12.48
C ALA A 171 -14.66 10.66 -11.67
N SER A 172 -15.56 10.82 -10.71
CA SER A 172 -15.62 12.00 -9.84
C SER A 172 -14.39 12.17 -8.95
N VAL A 173 -13.79 11.05 -8.50
CA VAL A 173 -12.55 11.07 -7.73
C VAL A 173 -11.38 11.48 -8.62
N LEU A 174 -11.26 10.87 -9.79
CA LEU A 174 -10.23 11.24 -10.78
C LEU A 174 -10.36 12.71 -11.21
N ALA A 175 -11.59 13.19 -11.43
CA ALA A 175 -11.87 14.57 -11.77
C ALA A 175 -11.46 15.55 -10.65
N ASP A 176 -11.67 15.22 -9.37
CA ASP A 176 -11.17 16.04 -8.27
C ASP A 176 -9.65 16.18 -8.34
N HIS A 177 -8.93 15.06 -8.54
CA HIS A 177 -7.47 15.07 -8.61
C HIS A 177 -6.93 15.78 -9.84
N LEU A 178 -7.59 15.67 -10.99
CA LEU A 178 -7.22 16.38 -12.19
C LEU A 178 -7.45 17.91 -12.07
N ASN A 179 -8.66 18.28 -11.63
CA ASN A 179 -9.09 19.68 -11.68
C ASN A 179 -8.46 20.55 -10.59
N ASN A 180 -8.03 19.94 -9.47
CA ASN A 180 -7.45 20.65 -8.34
C ASN A 180 -5.95 20.37 -8.16
N ALA A 181 -5.30 19.71 -9.12
CA ALA A 181 -3.84 19.57 -9.12
C ALA A 181 -3.20 20.96 -9.32
N GLN A 182 -2.26 21.32 -8.45
CA GLN A 182 -1.47 22.54 -8.60
C GLN A 182 -0.41 22.30 -9.66
N ALA A 183 -0.51 22.99 -10.80
CA ALA A 183 0.48 22.89 -11.86
C ALA A 183 1.83 23.44 -11.38
N VAL A 184 2.85 22.59 -11.43
CA VAL A 184 4.24 22.93 -11.08
C VAL A 184 5.14 22.40 -12.17
N GLN A 185 6.04 23.26 -12.68
CA GLN A 185 7.06 22.82 -13.63
C GLN A 185 8.16 22.06 -12.91
N SER A 186 8.02 20.75 -12.83
CA SER A 186 8.97 19.85 -12.17
C SER A 186 8.89 18.46 -12.80
N SER A 187 10.02 17.82 -12.96
CA SER A 187 10.08 16.37 -13.30
C SER A 187 9.43 15.47 -12.24
N LEU A 188 9.22 16.00 -11.04
CA LEU A 188 8.55 15.30 -9.94
C LEU A 188 7.02 15.45 -9.98
N PHE A 189 6.46 16.21 -10.94
CA PHE A 189 5.05 16.57 -10.96
C PHE A 189 4.14 15.35 -11.06
N THR A 190 4.32 14.53 -12.09
CA THR A 190 3.40 13.42 -12.39
C THR A 190 3.37 12.40 -11.26
N GLU A 191 4.54 11.98 -10.77
CA GLU A 191 4.63 10.92 -9.78
C GLU A 191 4.36 11.38 -8.35
N TYR A 192 4.77 12.60 -8.00
CA TYR A 192 4.78 13.05 -6.60
C TYR A 192 3.88 14.24 -6.29
N ILE A 193 3.16 14.77 -7.29
CA ILE A 193 2.10 15.76 -7.12
C ILE A 193 0.81 15.26 -7.74
N LEU A 194 0.81 14.90 -9.03
CA LEU A 194 -0.40 14.50 -9.75
C LEU A 194 -0.95 13.16 -9.24
N ASN A 195 -0.11 12.18 -8.99
CA ASN A 195 -0.51 10.90 -8.41
C ASN A 195 -1.24 11.10 -7.08
N PRO A 196 -2.52 10.70 -6.98
CA PRO A 196 -3.30 10.89 -5.76
C PRO A 196 -3.02 9.84 -4.69
N ARG A 197 -2.55 8.65 -5.07
CA ARG A 197 -2.27 7.56 -4.14
C ARG A 197 -0.93 7.75 -3.45
N VAL A 198 -0.95 7.66 -2.13
CA VAL A 198 0.27 7.79 -1.31
C VAL A 198 0.84 6.43 -0.94
N ALA A 199 0.00 5.53 -0.43
CA ALA A 199 0.37 4.18 -0.01
C ALA A 199 -0.77 3.18 -0.31
N ASN A 200 -1.42 2.67 0.73
CA ASN A 200 -2.48 1.67 0.65
C ASN A 200 -3.84 2.16 1.18
N GLU A 201 -4.01 3.47 1.31
CA GLU A 201 -5.26 4.10 1.70
C GLU A 201 -6.36 3.91 0.64
N PHE A 202 -7.62 4.10 1.04
CA PHE A 202 -8.72 4.19 0.10
C PHE A 202 -8.65 5.53 -0.65
N LEU A 203 -8.64 5.50 -1.97
CA LEU A 203 -8.55 6.71 -2.79
C LEU A 203 -9.85 7.51 -2.76
N THR A 204 -9.75 8.78 -2.35
CA THR A 204 -10.88 9.69 -2.15
C THR A 204 -10.62 11.06 -2.74
N PRO A 205 -11.66 11.87 -3.06
CA PRO A 205 -11.51 13.20 -3.65
C PRO A 205 -11.09 14.23 -2.59
N TYR A 206 -9.82 14.30 -2.26
CA TYR A 206 -9.31 15.13 -1.17
C TYR A 206 -8.68 16.47 -1.62
N ARG A 207 -8.34 16.66 -2.91
CA ARG A 207 -7.60 17.86 -3.33
C ARG A 207 -8.40 19.13 -3.21
N LYS A 208 -9.64 19.14 -3.71
CA LYS A 208 -10.55 20.28 -3.56
C LYS A 208 -10.76 20.62 -2.09
N PHE A 209 -10.90 19.58 -1.26
CA PHE A 209 -11.08 19.75 0.18
C PHE A 209 -9.87 20.47 0.80
N PHE A 210 -8.66 20.01 0.56
CA PHE A 210 -7.46 20.66 1.13
C PHE A 210 -7.20 22.04 0.52
N ALA A 211 -7.45 22.24 -0.76
CA ALA A 211 -7.36 23.55 -1.37
C ALA A 211 -8.29 24.60 -0.71
N ALA A 212 -9.44 24.16 -0.22
CA ALA A 212 -10.42 25.04 0.46
C ALA A 212 -10.18 25.21 1.96
N ASN A 213 -9.49 24.27 2.63
CA ASN A 213 -9.41 24.24 4.09
C ASN A 213 -8.01 24.51 4.65
N VAL A 214 -6.94 24.32 3.87
CA VAL A 214 -5.60 24.70 4.31
C VAL A 214 -5.45 26.21 4.17
N ASP A 215 -4.98 26.86 5.24
CA ASP A 215 -4.81 28.30 5.27
C ASP A 215 -3.93 28.81 4.11
N SER A 216 -4.40 29.80 3.37
CA SER A 216 -3.72 30.29 2.17
C SER A 216 -2.37 30.97 2.46
N ALA A 217 -2.22 31.59 3.63
CA ALA A 217 -0.95 32.18 4.06
C ALA A 217 0.05 31.10 4.41
N LEU A 218 -0.41 30.02 5.05
CA LEU A 218 0.41 28.82 5.29
C LEU A 218 0.85 28.18 3.96
N VAL A 219 -0.07 27.99 3.00
CA VAL A 219 0.24 27.43 1.68
C VAL A 219 1.30 28.25 0.98
N LYS A 220 1.17 29.58 0.97
CA LYS A 220 2.15 30.48 0.32
C LYS A 220 3.55 30.34 0.93
N LYS A 221 3.65 30.28 2.25
CA LYS A 221 4.93 30.12 2.97
C LYS A 221 5.51 28.72 2.80
N ALA A 222 4.67 27.70 2.88
CA ALA A 222 5.08 26.31 2.79
C ALA A 222 5.67 25.92 1.43
N LYS A 223 5.28 26.60 0.34
CA LYS A 223 5.92 26.40 -0.98
C LYS A 223 7.40 26.74 -0.99
N ALA A 224 7.82 27.69 -0.16
CA ALA A 224 9.23 28.04 0.02
C ALA A 224 9.90 27.22 1.13
N ASP A 225 9.13 26.88 2.17
CA ASP A 225 9.60 26.12 3.31
C ASP A 225 8.58 25.05 3.74
N PRO A 226 8.67 23.82 3.18
CA PRO A 226 7.75 22.73 3.49
C PRO A 226 7.79 22.27 4.96
N GLN A 227 8.81 22.64 5.74
CA GLN A 227 8.87 22.38 7.18
C GLN A 227 7.62 22.89 7.90
N LEU A 228 7.06 24.01 7.44
CA LEU A 228 5.84 24.58 8.03
C LEU A 228 4.62 23.61 7.99
N ILE A 229 4.55 22.70 7.02
CA ILE A 229 3.52 21.67 7.00
C ILE A 229 3.84 20.56 8.01
N VAL A 230 5.12 20.21 8.20
CA VAL A 230 5.54 19.26 9.24
C VAL A 230 5.12 19.79 10.61
N ASP A 231 5.46 21.04 10.90
CA ASP A 231 5.14 21.70 12.16
C ASP A 231 3.63 21.77 12.38
N TRP A 232 2.90 22.17 11.33
CA TRP A 232 1.44 22.22 11.41
C TRP A 232 0.84 20.84 11.73
N VAL A 233 1.36 19.76 11.11
CA VAL A 233 0.89 18.39 11.38
C VAL A 233 1.22 17.99 12.82
N LYS A 234 2.41 18.30 13.32
CA LYS A 234 2.81 18.05 14.72
C LYS A 234 1.87 18.74 15.71
N ASP A 235 1.52 19.98 15.45
CA ASP A 235 0.72 20.79 16.35
C ASP A 235 -0.78 20.46 16.31
N ASN A 236 -1.26 19.90 15.19
CA ASN A 236 -2.70 19.74 14.95
C ASN A 236 -3.19 18.30 14.88
N ILE A 237 -2.31 17.30 14.78
CA ILE A 237 -2.69 15.88 14.66
C ILE A 237 -2.13 15.11 15.84
N SER A 238 -3.01 14.65 16.72
CA SER A 238 -2.65 13.79 17.83
C SER A 238 -2.43 12.36 17.37
N ILE A 239 -1.36 11.71 17.85
CA ILE A 239 -1.04 10.33 17.48
C ILE A 239 -1.56 9.36 18.54
N ASN A 240 -2.37 8.39 18.08
CA ASN A 240 -2.87 7.32 18.93
C ASN A 240 -2.95 6.00 18.17
N ASP A 241 -1.85 5.26 18.14
CA ASP A 241 -1.76 3.95 17.47
C ASP A 241 -2.71 2.91 18.08
N SER A 242 -3.10 3.06 19.35
CA SER A 242 -3.97 2.10 20.03
C SER A 242 -5.42 2.12 19.53
N LEU A 243 -5.86 3.22 18.94
CA LEU A 243 -7.20 3.33 18.33
C LEU A 243 -7.29 2.64 16.97
N ASN A 244 -6.16 2.31 16.35
CA ASN A 244 -6.10 1.61 15.07
C ASN A 244 -5.19 0.37 15.13
N PRO A 245 -5.54 -0.64 15.93
CA PRO A 245 -4.69 -1.81 16.14
C PRO A 245 -4.49 -2.65 14.88
N GLN A 246 -5.39 -2.55 13.92
CA GLN A 246 -5.31 -3.25 12.63
C GLN A 246 -4.53 -2.46 11.58
N ARG A 247 -4.14 -1.22 11.88
CA ARG A 247 -3.39 -0.32 10.98
C ARG A 247 -4.07 -0.12 9.62
N ILE A 248 -5.41 -0.03 9.63
CA ILE A 248 -6.17 0.32 8.43
C ILE A 248 -5.98 1.82 8.17
N PRO A 249 -5.50 2.22 6.99
CA PRO A 249 -5.25 3.62 6.71
C PRO A 249 -6.51 4.47 6.83
N ILE A 250 -6.43 5.54 7.63
CA ILE A 250 -7.47 6.56 7.70
C ILE A 250 -7.33 7.47 6.47
N MET A 251 -8.42 7.73 5.78
CA MET A 251 -8.44 8.64 4.64
C MET A 251 -7.95 10.04 5.03
N PRO A 252 -7.21 10.76 4.18
CA PRO A 252 -6.63 12.06 4.51
C PRO A 252 -7.65 13.09 5.06
N MET A 253 -8.85 13.16 4.47
CA MET A 253 -9.92 14.02 4.99
C MET A 253 -10.43 13.57 6.37
N GLY A 254 -10.38 12.27 6.66
CA GLY A 254 -10.72 11.71 7.97
C GLY A 254 -9.75 12.20 9.05
N VAL A 255 -8.45 12.14 8.79
CA VAL A 255 -7.41 12.66 9.69
C VAL A 255 -7.58 14.15 9.91
N TRP A 256 -7.85 14.95 8.87
CA TRP A 256 -8.12 16.38 9.01
C TRP A 256 -9.30 16.66 9.94
N LYS A 257 -10.39 15.92 9.79
CA LYS A 257 -11.62 16.13 10.57
C LYS A 257 -11.50 15.65 12.01
N SER A 258 -10.88 14.49 12.23
CA SER A 258 -10.75 13.90 13.57
C SER A 258 -9.63 14.52 14.40
N ARG A 259 -8.59 15.06 13.75
CA ARG A 259 -7.35 15.53 14.41
C ARG A 259 -6.63 14.42 15.21
N VAL A 260 -6.96 13.18 14.95
CA VAL A 260 -6.34 12.00 15.55
C VAL A 260 -6.02 10.98 14.45
N ALA A 261 -4.82 10.39 14.51
CA ALA A 261 -4.38 9.37 13.57
C ALA A 261 -3.43 8.38 14.25
N ASP A 262 -3.25 7.21 13.66
CA ASP A 262 -2.04 6.41 13.85
C ASP A 262 -0.88 7.00 13.02
N LYS A 263 0.35 6.55 13.27
CA LYS A 263 1.54 7.07 12.58
C LYS A 263 1.46 6.90 11.07
N GLY A 264 1.01 5.74 10.57
CA GLY A 264 0.90 5.50 9.13
C GLY A 264 -0.14 6.39 8.46
N SER A 265 -1.29 6.59 9.09
CA SER A 265 -2.34 7.49 8.59
C SER A 265 -1.91 8.97 8.63
N ARG A 266 -1.13 9.40 9.64
CA ARG A 266 -0.50 10.73 9.67
C ARG A 266 0.44 10.92 8.48
N ASP A 267 1.26 9.93 8.19
CA ASP A 267 2.25 9.98 7.11
C ASP A 267 1.57 10.12 5.75
N ILE A 268 0.52 9.32 5.50
CA ILE A 268 -0.33 9.42 4.30
C ILE A 268 -0.99 10.81 4.22
N PHE A 269 -1.54 11.29 5.33
CA PHE A 269 -2.17 12.61 5.42
C PHE A 269 -1.20 13.73 5.06
N PHE A 270 0.00 13.75 5.65
CA PHE A 270 1.03 14.75 5.34
C PHE A 270 1.35 14.80 3.86
N VAL A 271 1.60 13.63 3.23
CA VAL A 271 1.90 13.56 1.80
C VAL A 271 0.73 14.05 0.96
N ALA A 272 -0.51 13.68 1.31
CA ALA A 272 -1.72 14.12 0.59
C ALA A 272 -1.91 15.64 0.67
N VAL A 273 -1.68 16.26 1.84
CA VAL A 273 -1.70 17.72 2.01
C VAL A 273 -0.62 18.38 1.16
N CYS A 274 0.64 17.93 1.24
CA CYS A 274 1.73 18.47 0.45
C CYS A 274 1.43 18.43 -1.05
N ARG A 275 1.00 17.27 -1.59
CA ARG A 275 0.63 17.13 -3.01
C ARG A 275 -0.53 18.02 -3.39
N SER A 276 -1.50 18.25 -2.50
CA SER A 276 -2.66 19.12 -2.77
C SER A 276 -2.28 20.59 -2.89
N ILE A 277 -1.22 21.04 -2.25
CA ILE A 277 -0.72 22.41 -2.31
C ILE A 277 0.47 22.59 -3.28
N GLY A 278 0.81 21.54 -4.05
CA GLY A 278 1.84 21.58 -5.08
C GLY A 278 3.27 21.35 -4.58
N ILE A 279 3.44 20.71 -3.43
CA ILE A 279 4.74 20.28 -2.89
C ILE A 279 4.91 18.79 -3.19
N PRO A 280 5.97 18.38 -3.96
CA PRO A 280 6.23 16.97 -4.19
C PRO A 280 6.55 16.27 -2.86
N ALA A 281 5.82 15.20 -2.58
CA ALA A 281 6.00 14.42 -1.35
C ALA A 281 5.71 12.95 -1.59
N ARG A 282 6.33 12.07 -0.76
CA ARG A 282 6.17 10.62 -0.86
C ARG A 282 6.40 9.93 0.47
N ILE A 283 5.95 8.70 0.56
CA ILE A 283 6.52 7.69 1.46
C ILE A 283 7.51 6.91 0.60
N GLU A 284 8.77 6.93 0.98
CA GLU A 284 9.85 6.26 0.24
C GLU A 284 9.65 4.74 0.34
N PRO A 285 9.61 3.99 -0.80
CA PRO A 285 9.12 2.62 -0.81
C PRO A 285 10.03 1.58 -0.14
N VAL A 286 11.32 1.88 0.03
CA VAL A 286 12.29 0.92 0.60
C VAL A 286 12.38 1.06 2.12
N ALA A 287 12.60 2.28 2.61
CA ALA A 287 12.77 2.54 4.05
C ALA A 287 11.48 2.96 4.75
N GLY A 288 10.39 3.22 4.00
CA GLY A 288 9.13 3.72 4.54
C GLY A 288 9.22 5.13 5.11
N LYS A 289 10.23 5.90 4.75
CA LYS A 289 10.41 7.26 5.24
C LYS A 289 9.49 8.23 4.53
N VAL A 290 8.87 9.11 5.28
CA VAL A 290 8.13 10.24 4.72
C VAL A 290 9.13 11.26 4.20
N GLN A 291 8.89 11.79 3.01
CA GLN A 291 9.77 12.75 2.37
C GLN A 291 8.97 13.84 1.65
N TYR A 292 9.51 15.06 1.63
CA TYR A 292 9.13 16.11 0.69
C TYR A 292 10.34 16.55 -0.14
N ALA A 293 10.09 17.13 -1.32
CA ALA A 293 11.17 17.64 -2.14
C ALA A 293 11.40 19.14 -1.92
N LYS A 294 12.67 19.54 -1.81
CA LYS A 294 13.13 20.93 -1.88
C LYS A 294 13.97 21.08 -3.15
N GLY A 295 13.38 21.66 -4.20
CA GLY A 295 13.88 21.53 -5.57
C GLY A 295 13.80 20.06 -6.02
N LEU A 296 14.94 19.46 -6.37
CA LEU A 296 15.04 18.03 -6.74
C LEU A 296 15.58 17.16 -5.59
N ASN A 297 15.90 17.73 -4.46
CA ASN A 297 16.45 17.01 -3.31
C ASN A 297 15.32 16.56 -2.38
N TRP A 298 15.34 15.29 -2.02
CA TRP A 298 14.43 14.74 -1.02
C TRP A 298 14.92 15.06 0.40
N VAL A 299 14.02 15.46 1.26
CA VAL A 299 14.23 15.73 2.68
C VAL A 299 13.44 14.71 3.48
N ASP A 300 14.10 13.94 4.35
CA ASP A 300 13.45 13.02 5.26
C ASP A 300 12.67 13.79 6.33
N VAL A 301 11.42 13.43 6.54
CA VAL A 301 10.55 14.00 7.57
C VAL A 301 10.62 13.13 8.82
N ASP A 302 11.00 13.73 9.92
CA ASP A 302 10.90 13.16 11.25
C ASP A 302 10.04 14.08 12.11
N PHE A 303 8.83 13.64 12.40
CA PHE A 303 7.87 14.43 13.18
C PHE A 303 8.28 14.62 14.64
N GLU A 304 9.26 13.87 15.12
CA GLU A 304 9.80 14.01 16.48
C GLU A 304 11.01 14.96 16.53
N ALA A 305 11.65 15.23 15.39
CA ALA A 305 12.80 16.12 15.31
C ALA A 305 12.37 17.60 15.24
N ALA A 306 13.26 18.49 15.71
CA ALA A 306 13.10 19.94 15.58
C ALA A 306 13.36 20.41 14.14
N GLU A 307 14.36 19.82 13.48
CA GLU A 307 14.73 20.12 12.09
C GLU A 307 14.82 18.85 11.25
N GLN A 308 14.52 18.98 9.96
CA GLN A 308 14.58 17.86 9.03
C GLN A 308 15.96 17.73 8.41
N THR A 309 16.34 16.51 8.04
CA THR A 309 17.65 16.23 7.45
C THR A 309 17.50 15.86 5.97
N VAL A 310 18.46 16.30 5.16
CA VAL A 310 18.57 15.86 3.76
C VAL A 310 18.79 14.35 3.74
N ALA A 311 18.00 13.68 2.91
CA ALA A 311 18.07 12.23 2.79
C ALA A 311 19.46 11.77 2.36
N LYS A 312 20.12 11.00 3.23
CA LYS A 312 21.37 10.33 2.89
C LYS A 312 21.05 9.04 2.14
N GLN A 313 21.51 8.95 0.90
CA GLN A 313 21.39 7.74 0.12
C GLN A 313 22.62 6.87 0.34
N GLY A 314 22.41 5.60 0.61
CA GLY A 314 23.43 4.56 0.63
C GLY A 314 23.15 3.54 -0.47
N LYS A 315 24.21 2.88 -0.97
CA LYS A 315 24.08 1.77 -1.93
C LYS A 315 24.47 0.49 -1.22
N VAL A 316 23.55 -0.48 -1.22
CA VAL A 316 23.86 -1.86 -0.84
C VAL A 316 24.13 -2.64 -2.12
N VAL A 317 25.29 -3.25 -2.22
CA VAL A 317 25.65 -4.13 -3.34
C VAL A 317 25.67 -5.56 -2.80
N ALA A 318 24.75 -6.38 -3.27
CA ALA A 318 24.76 -7.81 -3.03
C ALA A 318 25.40 -8.50 -4.24
N SER A 319 26.38 -9.37 -4.00
CA SER A 319 26.99 -10.20 -5.05
C SER A 319 26.61 -11.66 -4.86
N TYR A 320 26.48 -12.37 -5.97
CA TYR A 320 26.14 -13.78 -5.99
C TYR A 320 27.01 -14.50 -7.03
N GLN A 321 27.51 -15.66 -6.67
CA GLN A 321 28.20 -16.53 -7.63
C GLN A 321 27.19 -17.53 -8.20
N PRO A 322 26.92 -17.52 -9.52
CA PRO A 322 25.95 -18.41 -10.13
C PRO A 322 26.29 -19.88 -9.89
N ILE A 323 25.27 -20.66 -9.56
CA ILE A 323 25.36 -22.13 -9.47
C ILE A 323 24.44 -22.76 -10.53
N LYS A 324 24.64 -24.04 -10.84
CA LYS A 324 23.86 -24.74 -11.88
C LYS A 324 22.34 -24.65 -11.64
N ALA A 325 21.91 -24.74 -10.38
CA ALA A 325 20.48 -24.70 -10.00
C ALA A 325 19.89 -23.29 -9.96
N LEU A 326 20.75 -22.25 -9.87
CA LEU A 326 20.32 -20.85 -9.75
C LEU A 326 21.36 -19.95 -10.44
N GLN A 327 21.04 -19.48 -11.62
CA GLN A 327 21.93 -18.64 -12.42
C GLN A 327 21.76 -17.15 -12.07
N ASP A 328 20.53 -16.72 -11.85
CA ASP A 328 20.17 -15.33 -11.61
C ASP A 328 19.12 -15.23 -10.49
N PRO A 329 19.53 -14.95 -9.24
CA PRO A 329 18.62 -14.85 -8.12
C PRO A 329 17.74 -13.60 -8.27
N LYS A 330 16.44 -13.78 -8.12
CA LYS A 330 15.44 -12.71 -8.15
C LYS A 330 15.05 -12.31 -6.73
N TYR A 331 14.96 -11.00 -6.50
CA TYR A 331 14.44 -10.47 -5.26
C TYR A 331 13.00 -10.96 -5.04
N TYR A 332 12.61 -11.22 -3.81
CA TYR A 332 11.38 -11.88 -3.36
C TYR A 332 11.25 -13.38 -3.69
N SER A 333 11.84 -13.86 -4.77
CA SER A 333 11.77 -15.29 -5.13
C SER A 333 12.87 -16.12 -4.49
N HIS A 334 14.08 -15.55 -4.41
CA HIS A 334 15.28 -16.28 -3.99
C HIS A 334 15.95 -15.64 -2.77
N PHE A 335 15.77 -14.34 -2.55
CA PHE A 335 16.28 -13.62 -1.40
C PHE A 335 15.41 -12.40 -1.07
N THR A 336 15.49 -11.94 0.19
CA THR A 336 14.91 -10.70 0.66
C THR A 336 15.92 -9.94 1.50
N ILE A 337 15.79 -8.63 1.55
CA ILE A 337 16.55 -7.78 2.47
C ILE A 337 15.54 -7.16 3.42
N ALA A 338 15.74 -7.37 4.72
CA ALA A 338 14.88 -6.83 5.75
C ALA A 338 15.70 -6.03 6.77
N LYS A 339 15.09 -5.00 7.34
CA LYS A 339 15.66 -4.24 8.43
C LYS A 339 15.21 -4.83 9.76
N VAL A 340 16.15 -5.20 10.59
CA VAL A 340 15.86 -5.58 11.97
C VAL A 340 15.47 -4.34 12.76
N LEU A 341 14.25 -4.33 13.29
CA LEU A 341 13.76 -3.26 14.15
C LEU A 341 14.34 -3.36 15.57
N PRO A 342 14.35 -2.26 16.36
CA PRO A 342 14.77 -2.33 17.77
C PRO A 342 14.00 -3.31 18.63
N THR A 343 12.80 -3.72 18.17
CA THR A 343 11.95 -4.74 18.79
C THR A 343 12.38 -6.17 18.46
N GLY A 344 13.43 -6.37 17.64
CA GLY A 344 13.85 -7.67 17.13
C GLY A 344 12.99 -8.22 15.98
N LYS A 345 11.99 -7.47 15.52
CA LYS A 345 11.20 -7.84 14.32
C LYS A 345 11.95 -7.47 13.04
N LEU A 346 11.75 -8.27 11.99
CA LEU A 346 12.19 -7.98 10.62
C LEU A 346 11.21 -7.04 9.94
#